data_401994541ede5a7f0e90ef17dd6766d7
#
_entry.id   401994541ede5a7f0e90ef17dd6766d7
#
_cell.length_a   1.000
_cell.length_b   1.000
_cell.length_c   1.000
_cell.angle_alpha   90.00
_cell.angle_beta   90.00
_cell.angle_gamma   90.00
#
_symmetry.space_group_name_H-M   'P 1'
#
loop_
_entity.id
_entity.type
_entity.pdbx_description
1 polymer ?
#
loop_
_entity_poly.entity_id
_entity_poly.type
_entity_poly.pdbx_seq_one_letter_code
_entity_poly.pdbx_strand_id
1 'polypeptide(L)' 'MIIKQLSEQNEIINVYLYKNVHHAYYMIAIPDMFWSVELNAQLNEQEINEELIMQLFTFKEESEALRIASQLSKWILSG' A
#
# COMPACT_ATOMS: atom_id res chain seq x y z
N MET A 1 13.80 -3.72 -3.74
CA MET A 1 12.77 -2.68 -3.45
C MET A 1 12.24 -2.11 -4.75
N ILE A 2 10.95 -1.91 -4.82
CA ILE A 2 10.28 -1.34 -5.98
C ILE A 2 9.75 0.03 -5.60
N ILE A 3 9.96 1.01 -6.47
CA ILE A 3 9.45 2.36 -6.23
C ILE A 3 8.41 2.65 -7.30
N LYS A 4 7.19 2.99 -6.86
CA LYS A 4 6.11 3.39 -7.74
C LYS A 4 5.71 4.81 -7.41
N GLN A 5 4.92 5.43 -8.28
CA GLN A 5 4.46 6.79 -8.08
C GLN A 5 2.94 6.84 -8.11
N LEU A 6 2.38 7.48 -7.09
CA LEU A 6 0.94 7.66 -6.95
C LEU A 6 0.62 9.12 -7.27
N SER A 7 -0.36 9.34 -8.13
CA SER A 7 -0.77 10.69 -8.48
C SER A 7 -1.93 11.11 -7.58
N GLU A 8 -1.72 12.16 -6.79
CA GLU A 8 -2.71 12.67 -5.84
C GLU A 8 -2.78 14.18 -5.91
N GLN A 9 -3.95 14.73 -6.21
CA GLN A 9 -4.22 16.17 -6.14
C GLN A 9 -3.11 17.03 -6.76
N ASN A 10 -2.70 16.68 -7.98
CA ASN A 10 -1.64 17.36 -8.71
C ASN A 10 -0.23 17.16 -8.14
N GLU A 11 -0.08 16.23 -7.22
CA GLU A 11 1.23 15.86 -6.67
C GLU A 11 1.57 14.43 -7.07
N ILE A 12 2.87 14.19 -7.20
CA ILE A 12 3.38 12.84 -7.44
C ILE A 12 4.03 12.37 -6.15
N ILE A 13 3.52 11.25 -5.62
CA ILE A 13 3.94 10.73 -4.33
C ILE A 13 4.65 9.40 -4.54
N ASN A 14 5.85 9.28 -4.00
CA ASN A 14 6.61 8.04 -4.11
C ASN A 14 6.09 7.00 -3.13
N VAL A 15 5.95 5.77 -3.63
CA VAL A 15 5.53 4.62 -2.84
C VAL A 15 6.64 3.58 -2.91
N TYR A 16 7.09 3.15 -1.76
CA TYR A 16 8.16 2.16 -1.65
C TYR A 16 7.55 0.82 -1.27
N LEU A 17 7.84 -0.20 -2.09
CA LEU A 17 7.30 -1.54 -1.93
C LEU A 17 8.45 -2.51 -1.69
N TYR A 18 8.36 -3.28 -0.62
CA TYR A 18 9.37 -4.24 -0.28
C TYR A 18 8.74 -5.60 0.02
N LYS A 19 9.28 -6.64 -0.60
CA LYS A 19 8.85 -8.02 -0.37
C LYS A 19 9.98 -8.77 0.30
N ASN A 20 9.75 -9.23 1.53
CA ASN A 20 10.73 -10.02 2.25
C ASN A 20 10.35 -11.49 2.14
N VAL A 21 11.05 -12.23 1.27
CA VAL A 21 10.73 -13.64 1.04
C VAL A 21 11.16 -14.53 2.20
N HIS A 22 12.18 -14.12 2.95
CA HIS A 22 12.68 -14.93 4.06
C HIS A 22 11.76 -14.89 5.26
N HIS A 23 11.13 -13.77 5.52
CA HIS A 23 10.25 -13.59 6.67
C HIS A 23 8.77 -13.55 6.27
N ALA A 24 8.47 -13.73 4.99
CA ALA A 24 7.12 -13.84 4.45
C ALA A 24 6.25 -12.63 4.81
N TYR A 25 6.76 -11.42 4.59
CA TYR A 25 5.97 -10.21 4.73
C TYR A 25 6.23 -9.23 3.59
N TYR A 26 5.27 -8.35 3.38
CA TYR A 26 5.40 -7.21 2.49
C TYR A 26 5.42 -5.93 3.31
N MET A 27 6.13 -4.91 2.84
CA MET A 27 6.09 -3.60 3.46
C MET A 27 5.80 -2.56 2.41
N ILE A 28 4.91 -1.64 2.74
CA ILE A 28 4.58 -0.49 1.90
C ILE A 28 4.86 0.76 2.71
N ALA A 29 5.62 1.68 2.14
CA ALA A 29 5.92 2.94 2.82
C ALA A 29 5.62 4.11 1.89
N ILE A 30 4.93 5.11 2.43
CA ILE A 30 4.63 6.36 1.73
C ILE A 30 5.09 7.51 2.63
N PRO A 31 6.38 7.91 2.51
CA PRO A 31 6.94 8.93 3.40
C PRO A 31 6.19 10.25 3.37
N ASP A 32 5.66 10.65 2.21
CA ASP A 32 4.93 11.91 2.10
C ASP A 32 3.66 11.92 2.93
N MET A 33 3.16 10.75 3.32
CA MET A 33 1.99 10.61 4.18
C MET A 33 2.37 10.22 5.61
N PHE A 34 3.67 10.15 5.92
CA PHE A 34 4.17 9.69 7.21
C PHE A 34 3.57 8.34 7.58
N TRP A 35 3.50 7.42 6.61
CA TRP A 35 2.78 6.17 6.78
C TRP A 35 3.56 5.00 6.21
N SER A 36 3.51 3.89 6.94
CA SER A 36 4.03 2.61 6.45
C SER A 36 3.23 1.48 7.08
N VAL A 37 3.26 0.32 6.43
CA VAL A 37 2.53 -0.85 6.91
C VAL A 37 3.28 -2.11 6.53
N GLU A 38 3.25 -3.10 7.41
CA GLU A 38 3.71 -4.44 7.12
C GLU A 38 2.50 -5.36 6.94
N LEU A 39 2.56 -6.22 5.94
CA LEU A 39 1.48 -7.13 5.61
C LEU A 39 2.02 -8.56 5.57
N ASN A 40 1.27 -9.50 6.11
CA ASN A 40 1.63 -10.91 6.01
C ASN A 40 1.52 -11.34 4.54
N ALA A 41 2.60 -11.92 3.99
CA ALA A 41 2.65 -12.32 2.59
C ALA A 41 1.71 -13.50 2.28
N GLN A 42 1.12 -14.13 3.28
CA GLN A 42 0.16 -15.22 3.08
C GLN A 42 -1.27 -14.73 2.88
N LEU A 43 -1.52 -13.44 3.08
CA LEU A 43 -2.84 -12.86 2.85
C LEU A 43 -3.16 -12.88 1.35
N ASN A 44 -4.41 -13.15 1.00
CA ASN A 44 -4.84 -13.07 -0.39
C ASN A 44 -5.09 -11.60 -0.78
N GLU A 45 -5.40 -11.36 -2.05
CA GLU A 45 -5.61 -10.00 -2.56
C GLU A 45 -6.71 -9.26 -1.81
N GLN A 46 -7.83 -9.94 -1.54
CA GLN A 46 -8.93 -9.31 -0.84
C GLN A 46 -8.54 -8.90 0.58
N GLU A 47 -7.84 -9.79 1.28
CA GLU A 47 -7.40 -9.53 2.65
C GLU A 47 -6.40 -8.38 2.70
N ILE A 48 -5.48 -8.34 1.75
CA ILE A 48 -4.51 -7.23 1.66
C ILE A 48 -5.23 -5.92 1.41
N ASN A 49 -6.17 -5.92 0.49
CA ASN A 49 -6.93 -4.72 0.16
C ASN A 49 -7.73 -4.21 1.37
N GLU A 50 -8.38 -5.12 2.09
CA GLU A 50 -9.13 -4.76 3.29
C GLU A 50 -8.25 -4.17 4.38
N GLU A 51 -7.09 -4.77 4.61
CA GLU A 51 -6.14 -4.27 5.60
C GLU A 51 -5.65 -2.87 5.22
N LEU A 52 -5.33 -2.65 3.96
CA LEU A 52 -4.89 -1.34 3.49
C LEU A 52 -6.00 -0.28 3.63
N ILE A 53 -7.23 -0.65 3.33
CA ILE A 53 -8.36 0.26 3.51
C ILE A 53 -8.48 0.68 4.96
N MET A 54 -8.41 -0.28 5.90
CA MET A 54 -8.49 0.01 7.32
C MET A 54 -7.40 0.98 7.76
N GLN A 55 -6.17 0.73 7.32
CA GLN A 55 -5.04 1.58 7.68
C GLN A 55 -5.19 2.99 7.10
N LEU A 56 -5.60 3.09 5.84
CA LEU A 56 -5.73 4.39 5.19
C LEU A 56 -6.92 5.19 5.71
N PHE A 57 -7.94 4.51 6.19
CA PHE A 57 -9.14 5.15 6.72
C PHE A 57 -8.86 6.04 7.93
N THR A 58 -7.73 5.83 8.60
CA THR A 58 -7.39 6.64 9.77
C THR A 58 -7.07 8.08 9.42
N PHE A 59 -6.72 8.36 8.16
CA PHE A 59 -6.34 9.72 7.75
C PHE A 59 -6.79 10.11 6.34
N LYS A 60 -7.51 9.23 5.64
CA LYS A 60 -8.05 9.52 4.31
C LYS A 60 -9.56 9.32 4.29
N GLU A 61 -10.22 10.02 3.39
CA GLU A 61 -11.65 9.80 3.16
C GLU A 61 -11.88 8.44 2.52
N GLU A 62 -13.09 7.91 2.66
CA GLU A 62 -13.42 6.57 2.18
C GLU A 62 -13.08 6.37 0.71
N SER A 63 -13.49 7.29 -0.16
CA SER A 63 -13.25 7.14 -1.59
C SER A 63 -11.76 7.13 -1.92
N GLU A 64 -10.97 7.97 -1.24
CA GLU A 64 -9.53 8.00 -1.44
C GLU A 64 -8.88 6.73 -0.91
N ALA A 65 -9.30 6.28 0.27
CA ALA A 65 -8.76 5.06 0.87
C ALA A 65 -9.00 3.85 -0.03
N LEU A 66 -10.20 3.73 -0.56
CA LEU A 66 -10.53 2.62 -1.47
C LEU A 66 -9.67 2.65 -2.73
N ARG A 67 -9.51 3.82 -3.33
CA ARG A 67 -8.74 3.96 -4.57
C ARG A 67 -7.26 3.67 -4.33
N ILE A 68 -6.68 4.25 -3.29
CA ILE A 68 -5.27 4.05 -2.97
C ILE A 68 -5.01 2.60 -2.61
N ALA A 69 -5.84 2.00 -1.77
CA ALA A 69 -5.68 0.60 -1.37
C ALA A 69 -5.72 -0.34 -2.56
N SER A 70 -6.63 -0.10 -3.50
CA SER A 70 -6.74 -0.91 -4.71
C SER A 70 -5.45 -0.83 -5.53
N GLN A 71 -4.89 0.35 -5.68
CA GLN A 71 -3.65 0.53 -6.42
C GLN A 71 -2.47 -0.13 -5.72
N LEU A 72 -2.36 0.05 -4.40
CA LEU A 72 -1.27 -0.54 -3.63
C LEU A 72 -1.32 -2.06 -3.65
N SER A 73 -2.50 -2.65 -3.51
CA SER A 73 -2.62 -4.10 -3.53
C SER A 73 -2.24 -4.68 -4.89
N LYS A 74 -2.60 -4.02 -5.98
CA LYS A 74 -2.18 -4.44 -7.30
C LYS A 74 -0.66 -4.40 -7.45
N TRP A 75 -0.04 -3.33 -7.00
CA TRP A 75 1.40 -3.19 -7.11
C TRP A 75 2.15 -4.23 -6.28
N ILE A 76 1.72 -4.46 -5.06
CA ILE A 76 2.44 -5.40 -4.18
C ILE A 76 2.31 -6.83 -4.66
N LEU A 77 1.22 -7.18 -5.33
CA LEU A 77 0.98 -8.53 -5.80
C LEU A 77 1.51 -8.80 -7.19
N SER A 78 1.75 -7.76 -7.99
CA SER A 78 2.18 -7.93 -9.39
C SER A 78 3.68 -8.14 -9.55
N GLY A 79 4.42 -7.74 -8.60
CA GLY A 79 5.87 -7.80 -8.69
C GLY A 79 6.47 -9.04 -8.10
#